data_f911ebbd82c90e3ac449abc05ee2ec08
#
_entry.id   f911ebbd82c90e3ac449abc05ee2ec08
#
_cell.length_a   1.000
_cell.length_b   1.000
_cell.length_c   1.000
_cell.angle_alpha   90.00
_cell.angle_beta   90.00
_cell.angle_gamma   90.00
#
_symmetry.space_group_name_H-M   'P 1'
#
loop_
_entity.id
_entity.type
_entity.pdbx_description
1 polymer ?
#
loop_
_entity_poly.entity_id
_entity_poly.type
_entity_poly.pdbx_seq_one_letter_code
_entity_poly.pdbx_strand_id
1 'polypeptide(L)'
;MIAQKYRAYLKLEKGLSTNSIEAYLIDYQRLARYCEAHEIDVVHATFDDLQAFVFDISKEIISVRTQARLIAGIHSFYRFLLYHNYIEQDPSELIETPKKELHLPDVLSTEEIDRMIAQIDMSKSESHRNRAIIEMLYGSGLRVSE
;
A
#
# COMPACT_ATOMS: atom_id res chain seq x y z
N MET A 1 1.85 13.35 -18.42
CA MET A 1 0.73 12.91 -19.26
C MET A 1 0.31 11.45 -19.01
N ILE A 2 1.22 10.47 -18.98
CA ILE A 2 0.88 9.05 -18.72
C ILE A 2 0.27 8.80 -17.34
N ALA A 3 0.79 9.48 -16.31
CA ALA A 3 0.28 9.40 -14.92
C ALA A 3 -1.22 9.76 -14.81
N GLN A 4 -1.68 10.76 -15.56
CA GLN A 4 -3.10 11.15 -15.55
C GLN A 4 -3.99 10.07 -16.18
N LYS A 5 -3.53 9.45 -17.26
CA LYS A 5 -4.23 8.34 -17.90
C LYS A 5 -4.27 7.11 -17.00
N TYR A 6 -3.15 6.81 -16.33
CA TYR A 6 -3.09 5.74 -15.34
C TYR A 6 -4.04 5.99 -14.16
N ARG A 7 -4.08 7.22 -13.64
CA ARG A 7 -5.07 7.61 -12.60
C ARG A 7 -6.51 7.39 -13.06
N ALA A 8 -6.84 7.79 -14.29
CA ALA A 8 -8.17 7.60 -14.86
C ALA A 8 -8.53 6.11 -14.97
N TYR A 9 -7.60 5.28 -15.45
CA TYR A 9 -7.75 3.83 -15.51
C TYR A 9 -8.03 3.22 -14.12
N LEU A 10 -7.24 3.57 -13.10
CA LEU A 10 -7.42 3.06 -11.74
C LEU A 10 -8.80 3.44 -11.17
N LYS A 11 -9.28 4.65 -11.49
CA LYS A 11 -10.55 5.16 -11.00
C LYS A 11 -11.76 4.59 -11.77
N LEU A 12 -11.71 4.64 -13.11
CA LEU A 12 -12.89 4.40 -13.95
C LEU A 12 -13.01 2.93 -14.35
N GLU A 13 -11.89 2.26 -14.64
CA GLU A 13 -11.92 0.87 -15.10
C GLU A 13 -11.71 -0.12 -13.95
N LYS A 14 -10.85 0.22 -12.98
CA LYS A 14 -10.61 -0.64 -11.80
C LYS A 14 -11.52 -0.34 -10.61
N GLY A 15 -12.20 0.81 -10.60
CA GLY A 15 -13.13 1.17 -9.52
C GLY A 15 -12.47 1.29 -8.14
N LEU A 16 -11.18 1.65 -8.08
CA LEU A 16 -10.45 1.68 -6.83
C LEU A 16 -10.83 2.89 -5.97
N SER A 17 -10.72 2.72 -4.66
CA SER A 17 -10.87 3.82 -3.70
C SER A 17 -9.78 4.89 -3.87
N THR A 18 -10.05 6.13 -3.46
CA THR A 18 -9.09 7.24 -3.53
C THR A 18 -7.75 6.90 -2.87
N ASN A 19 -7.78 6.29 -1.68
CA ASN A 19 -6.57 5.90 -0.97
C ASN A 19 -5.75 4.85 -1.74
N SER A 20 -6.41 3.89 -2.39
CA SER A 20 -5.74 2.89 -3.24
C SER A 20 -5.11 3.55 -4.46
N ILE A 21 -5.84 4.46 -5.13
CA ILE A 21 -5.34 5.20 -6.29
C ILE A 21 -4.09 6.00 -5.92
N GLU A 22 -4.11 6.72 -4.80
CA GLU A 22 -2.97 7.49 -4.31
C GLU A 22 -1.76 6.59 -4.02
N ALA A 23 -1.97 5.44 -3.38
CA ALA A 23 -0.91 4.48 -3.13
C ALA A 23 -0.25 3.98 -4.43
N TYR A 24 -1.03 3.61 -5.44
CA TYR A 24 -0.52 3.19 -6.75
C TYR A 24 0.21 4.32 -7.49
N LEU A 25 -0.28 5.55 -7.37
CA LEU A 25 0.40 6.72 -7.98
C LEU A 25 1.74 7.03 -7.29
N ILE A 26 1.83 6.86 -5.98
CA ILE A 26 3.10 6.99 -5.23
C ILE A 26 4.11 5.94 -5.72
N ASP A 27 3.66 4.70 -5.90
CA ASP A 27 4.52 3.62 -6.41
C ASP A 27 5.02 3.91 -7.83
N TYR A 28 4.11 4.35 -8.72
CA TYR A 28 4.48 4.80 -10.06
C TYR A 28 5.48 5.96 -10.03
N GLN A 29 5.25 6.98 -9.19
CA GLN A 29 6.15 8.13 -9.10
C GLN A 29 7.56 7.74 -8.62
N ARG A 30 7.64 6.73 -7.77
CA ARG A 30 8.93 6.21 -7.30
C ARG A 30 9.69 5.53 -8.43
N LEU A 31 9.01 4.69 -9.21
CA LEU A 31 9.58 4.08 -10.40
C LEU A 31 9.98 5.15 -11.43
N ALA A 32 9.10 6.11 -11.71
CA ALA A 32 9.37 7.17 -12.69
C ALA A 32 10.61 8.00 -12.33
N ARG A 33 10.80 8.35 -11.06
CA ARG A 33 12.00 9.05 -10.58
C ARG A 33 13.27 8.22 -10.74
N TYR A 34 13.18 6.92 -10.46
CA TYR A 34 14.31 6.02 -10.68
C TYR A 34 14.69 5.97 -12.16
N CYS A 35 13.71 5.77 -13.03
CA CYS A 35 13.92 5.74 -14.49
C CYS A 35 14.51 7.07 -14.99
N GLU A 36 13.99 8.20 -14.54
CA GLU A 36 14.53 9.53 -14.88
C GLU A 36 16.00 9.69 -14.46
N ALA A 37 16.36 9.25 -13.25
CA ALA A 37 17.72 9.31 -12.74
C ALA A 37 18.72 8.43 -13.52
N HIS A 38 18.23 7.38 -14.20
CA HIS A 38 19.02 6.46 -15.01
C HIS A 38 18.86 6.67 -16.53
N GLU A 39 18.21 7.77 -16.93
CA GLU A 39 17.93 8.11 -18.32
C GLU A 39 17.10 7.03 -19.07
N ILE A 40 16.23 6.33 -18.35
CA ILE A 40 15.33 5.29 -18.85
C ILE A 40 13.95 5.88 -19.11
N ASP A 41 13.34 5.59 -20.25
CA ASP A 41 11.90 5.87 -20.44
C ASP A 41 11.07 4.84 -19.67
N VAL A 42 10.32 5.31 -18.68
CA VAL A 42 9.47 4.46 -17.82
C VAL A 42 8.46 3.60 -18.60
N VAL A 43 8.06 4.02 -19.79
CA VAL A 43 7.13 3.25 -20.65
C VAL A 43 7.85 2.09 -21.32
N HIS A 44 9.12 2.27 -21.67
CA HIS A 44 9.94 1.30 -22.41
C HIS A 44 11.02 0.64 -21.54
N ALA A 45 10.91 0.75 -20.21
CA ALA A 45 11.84 0.08 -19.30
C ALA A 45 11.79 -1.45 -19.52
N THR A 46 12.96 -2.06 -19.51
CA THR A 46 13.13 -3.50 -19.70
C THR A 46 12.95 -4.27 -18.38
N PHE A 47 12.87 -5.58 -18.45
CA PHE A 47 12.90 -6.44 -17.26
C PHE A 47 14.15 -6.17 -16.40
N ASP A 48 15.32 -6.03 -17.03
CA ASP A 48 16.58 -5.79 -16.31
C ASP A 48 16.56 -4.45 -15.56
N ASP A 49 16.00 -3.40 -16.17
CA ASP A 49 15.83 -2.09 -15.52
C ASP A 49 14.93 -2.18 -14.28
N LEU A 50 13.83 -2.91 -14.40
CA LEU A 50 12.90 -3.12 -13.30
C LEU A 50 13.50 -4.01 -12.20
N GLN A 51 14.29 -5.01 -12.57
CA GLN A 51 15.00 -5.86 -11.62
C GLN A 51 16.04 -5.04 -10.84
N ALA A 52 16.80 -4.16 -11.53
CA ALA A 52 17.73 -3.24 -10.88
C ALA A 52 17.03 -2.28 -9.91
N PHE A 53 15.88 -1.73 -10.31
CA PHE A 53 15.04 -0.90 -9.45
C PHE A 53 14.60 -1.65 -8.19
N VAL A 54 14.09 -2.87 -8.32
CA VAL A 54 13.66 -3.70 -7.18
C VAL A 54 14.84 -4.05 -6.27
N PHE A 55 16.01 -4.30 -6.84
CA PHE A 55 17.23 -4.55 -6.08
C PHE A 55 17.65 -3.31 -5.27
N ASP A 56 17.60 -2.12 -5.85
CA ASP A 56 17.95 -0.88 -5.14
C ASP A 56 16.96 -0.60 -3.99
N ILE A 57 15.67 -0.83 -4.22
CA ILE A 57 14.67 -0.74 -3.16
C ILE A 57 14.91 -1.74 -2.03
N SER A 58 15.40 -2.94 -2.34
CA SER A 58 15.69 -3.96 -1.33
C SER A 58 16.81 -3.55 -0.36
N LYS A 59 17.68 -2.63 -0.77
CA LYS A 59 18.74 -2.05 0.09
C LYS A 59 18.21 -0.98 1.05
N GLU A 60 17.06 -0.42 0.76
CA GLU A 60 16.44 0.56 1.64
C GLU A 60 15.83 -0.14 2.87
N ILE A 61 15.79 0.59 3.99
CA ILE A 61 15.19 0.09 5.24
C ILE A 61 13.65 0.19 5.12
N ILE A 62 13.06 -0.64 4.26
CA ILE A 62 11.61 -0.75 4.12
C ILE A 62 11.13 -2.16 4.47
N SER A 63 9.90 -2.25 4.99
CA SER A 63 9.31 -3.54 5.32
C SER A 63 9.05 -4.38 4.06
N VAL A 64 9.15 -5.71 4.20
CA VAL A 64 8.81 -6.68 3.14
C VAL A 64 7.40 -6.45 2.59
N ARG A 65 6.45 -6.03 3.46
CA ARG A 65 5.08 -5.68 3.07
C ARG A 65 5.06 -4.45 2.15
N THR A 66 5.85 -3.43 2.44
CA THR A 66 5.96 -2.22 1.61
C THR A 66 6.58 -2.54 0.27
N GLN A 67 7.65 -3.35 0.25
CA GLN A 67 8.28 -3.80 -0.98
C GLN A 67 7.31 -4.61 -1.86
N ALA A 68 6.60 -5.57 -1.27
CA ALA A 68 5.60 -6.36 -1.99
C ALA A 68 4.47 -5.49 -2.57
N ARG A 69 4.01 -4.46 -1.82
CA ARG A 69 3.00 -3.52 -2.29
C ARG A 69 3.51 -2.70 -3.48
N LEU A 70 4.75 -2.23 -3.40
CA LEU A 70 5.37 -1.46 -4.47
C LEU A 70 5.50 -2.28 -5.76
N ILE A 71 5.95 -3.55 -5.66
CA ILE A 71 6.01 -4.45 -6.81
C ILE A 71 4.61 -4.66 -7.41
N ALA A 72 3.58 -4.83 -6.58
CA ALA A 72 2.20 -4.90 -7.06
C ALA A 72 1.75 -3.61 -7.79
N GLY A 73 2.24 -2.45 -7.35
CA GLY A 73 2.04 -1.16 -8.03
C GLY A 73 2.70 -1.12 -9.41
N ILE A 74 3.92 -1.64 -9.53
CA ILE A 74 4.63 -1.76 -10.81
C ILE A 74 3.86 -2.66 -11.78
N HIS A 75 3.46 -3.85 -11.33
CA HIS A 75 2.64 -4.76 -12.15
C HIS A 75 1.34 -4.10 -12.60
N SER A 76 0.68 -3.34 -11.73
CA SER A 76 -0.54 -2.61 -12.09
C SER A 76 -0.30 -1.58 -13.18
N PHE A 77 0.83 -0.85 -13.12
CA PHE A 77 1.19 0.15 -14.11
C PHE A 77 1.50 -0.48 -15.48
N TYR A 78 2.33 -1.53 -15.53
CA TYR A 78 2.66 -2.18 -16.81
C TYR A 78 1.46 -2.92 -17.41
N ARG A 79 0.58 -3.51 -16.60
CA ARG A 79 -0.71 -4.04 -17.09
C ARG A 79 -1.59 -2.96 -17.70
N PHE A 80 -1.61 -1.75 -17.12
CA PHE A 80 -2.29 -0.62 -17.74
C PHE A 80 -1.67 -0.28 -19.10
N LEU A 81 -0.34 -0.23 -19.21
CA LEU A 81 0.34 0.05 -20.47
C LEU A 81 0.03 -1.01 -21.53
N LEU A 82 0.07 -2.28 -21.16
CA LEU A 82 -0.25 -3.40 -22.04
C LEU A 82 -1.71 -3.35 -22.49
N TYR A 83 -2.66 -3.14 -21.56
CA TYR A 83 -4.09 -3.09 -21.85
C TYR A 83 -4.45 -1.97 -22.83
N HIS A 84 -3.78 -0.84 -22.74
CA HIS A 84 -4.00 0.30 -23.64
C HIS A 84 -3.06 0.30 -24.87
N ASN A 85 -2.38 -0.78 -25.17
CA ASN A 85 -1.47 -0.95 -26.31
C ASN A 85 -0.34 0.09 -26.36
N TYR A 86 0.16 0.55 -25.22
CA TYR A 86 1.39 1.36 -25.14
C TYR A 86 2.65 0.52 -25.26
N ILE A 87 2.56 -0.74 -24.88
CA ILE A 87 3.63 -1.75 -24.97
C ILE A 87 3.05 -3.07 -25.50
N GLU A 88 3.90 -3.90 -26.10
CA GLU A 88 3.50 -5.21 -26.65
C GLU A 88 3.66 -6.34 -25.62
N GLN A 89 4.55 -6.18 -24.65
CA GLN A 89 4.85 -7.17 -23.61
C GLN A 89 5.00 -6.48 -22.27
N ASP A 90 4.59 -7.17 -21.21
CA ASP A 90 4.72 -6.66 -19.84
C ASP A 90 6.12 -7.00 -19.28
N PRO A 91 7.03 -6.03 -19.12
CA PRO A 91 8.38 -6.31 -18.63
C PRO A 91 8.38 -6.66 -17.13
N SER A 92 7.28 -6.41 -16.43
CA SER A 92 7.18 -6.72 -15.01
C SER A 92 6.71 -8.14 -14.70
N GLU A 93 6.25 -8.90 -15.70
CA GLU A 93 5.59 -10.21 -15.50
C GLU A 93 6.43 -11.21 -14.70
N LEU A 94 7.75 -11.22 -14.92
CA LEU A 94 8.69 -12.13 -14.25
C LEU A 94 9.26 -11.61 -12.93
N ILE A 95 8.85 -10.41 -12.49
CA ILE A 95 9.32 -9.86 -11.21
C ILE A 95 8.61 -10.58 -10.07
N GLU A 96 9.39 -11.27 -9.26
CA GLU A 96 8.86 -11.98 -8.11
C GLU A 96 8.54 -11.04 -6.95
N THR A 97 7.36 -11.22 -6.36
CA THR A 97 7.00 -10.52 -5.12
C THR A 97 7.60 -11.26 -3.93
N PRO A 98 8.29 -10.57 -3.01
CA PRO A 98 8.86 -11.23 -1.84
C PRO A 98 7.76 -11.92 -1.01
N LYS A 99 8.05 -13.13 -0.54
CA LYS A 99 7.12 -13.90 0.29
C LYS A 99 6.90 -13.16 1.61
N LYS A 100 5.64 -12.90 1.91
CA LYS A 100 5.24 -12.32 3.20
C LYS A 100 5.18 -13.45 4.23
N GLU A 101 5.86 -13.27 5.35
CA GLU A 101 5.57 -14.08 6.52
C GLU A 101 4.16 -13.75 7.02
N LEU A 102 3.37 -14.78 7.27
CA LEU A 102 2.05 -14.64 7.86
C LEU A 102 2.22 -14.35 9.35
N HIS A 103 2.31 -13.07 9.70
CA HIS A 103 2.27 -12.67 11.10
C HIS A 103 0.79 -12.58 11.52
N LEU A 104 0.39 -13.48 12.41
CA LEU A 104 -0.94 -13.42 13.02
C LEU A 104 -0.98 -12.17 13.91
N PRO A 105 -2.02 -11.35 13.81
CA PRO A 105 -2.14 -10.16 14.66
C PRO A 105 -2.28 -10.58 16.11
N ASP A 106 -1.61 -9.84 17.00
CA ASP A 106 -1.86 -9.92 18.43
C ASP A 106 -3.27 -9.42 18.71
N VAL A 107 -4.03 -10.23 19.42
CA VAL A 107 -5.41 -9.90 19.80
C VAL A 107 -5.48 -9.74 21.32
N LEU A 108 -6.20 -8.74 21.76
CA LEU A 108 -6.50 -8.57 23.20
C LEU A 108 -7.64 -9.50 23.60
N SER A 109 -7.50 -10.12 24.76
CA SER A 109 -8.59 -10.88 25.37
C SER A 109 -9.64 -9.95 25.97
N THR A 110 -10.83 -10.48 26.23
CA THR A 110 -11.92 -9.72 26.89
C THR A 110 -11.46 -9.20 28.24
N GLU A 111 -10.73 -10.03 29.01
CA GLU A 111 -10.21 -9.67 30.33
C GLU A 111 -9.16 -8.55 30.27
N GLU A 112 -8.39 -8.47 29.19
CA GLU A 112 -7.44 -7.38 28.96
C GLU A 112 -8.16 -6.07 28.64
N ILE A 113 -9.20 -6.12 27.83
CA ILE A 113 -10.05 -4.95 27.54
C ILE A 113 -10.74 -4.46 28.82
N ASP A 114 -11.32 -5.34 29.61
CA ASP A 114 -11.97 -4.99 30.89
C ASP A 114 -10.95 -4.35 31.84
N ARG A 115 -9.73 -4.88 31.93
CA ARG A 115 -8.65 -4.28 32.73
C ARG A 115 -8.26 -2.90 32.24
N MET A 116 -8.19 -2.68 30.91
CA MET A 116 -7.92 -1.36 30.34
C MET A 116 -9.01 -0.35 30.73
N ILE A 117 -10.27 -0.74 30.63
CA ILE A 117 -11.41 0.10 30.99
C ILE A 117 -11.38 0.43 32.50
N ALA A 118 -11.11 -0.56 33.36
CA ALA A 118 -11.05 -0.39 34.80
C ALA A 118 -9.93 0.56 35.27
N GLN A 119 -8.88 0.72 34.49
CA GLN A 119 -7.75 1.62 34.80
C GLN A 119 -7.99 3.08 34.39
N ILE A 120 -9.11 3.39 33.75
CA ILE A 120 -9.44 4.77 33.39
C ILE A 120 -9.79 5.54 34.68
N ASP A 121 -8.98 6.55 34.97
CA ASP A 121 -9.22 7.43 36.14
C ASP A 121 -10.45 8.31 35.92
N MET A 122 -11.57 7.91 36.50
CA MET A 122 -12.85 8.56 36.31
C MET A 122 -12.97 9.98 36.95
N SER A 123 -11.91 10.45 37.62
CA SER A 123 -11.86 11.83 38.16
C SER A 123 -11.58 12.89 37.07
N LYS A 124 -11.09 12.48 35.90
CA LYS A 124 -10.75 13.38 34.80
C LYS A 124 -11.97 13.64 33.89
N SER A 125 -12.11 14.85 33.38
CA SER A 125 -13.22 15.24 32.50
C SER A 125 -13.33 14.42 31.21
N GLU A 126 -12.23 13.87 30.75
CA GLU A 126 -12.14 13.11 29.49
C GLU A 126 -12.44 11.61 29.65
N SER A 127 -12.54 11.12 30.86
CA SER A 127 -12.60 9.68 31.15
C SER A 127 -13.85 9.01 30.60
N HIS A 128 -15.00 9.65 30.70
CA HIS A 128 -16.25 9.14 30.12
C HIS A 128 -16.16 8.98 28.61
N ARG A 129 -15.58 9.97 27.93
CA ARG A 129 -15.32 9.91 26.45
C ARG A 129 -14.38 8.77 26.12
N ASN A 130 -13.25 8.68 26.81
CA ASN A 130 -12.22 7.67 26.52
C ASN A 130 -12.76 6.24 26.75
N ARG A 131 -13.52 6.04 27.83
CA ARG A 131 -14.21 4.79 28.09
C ARG A 131 -15.21 4.43 26.98
N ALA A 132 -16.07 5.39 26.60
CA ALA A 132 -17.04 5.19 25.53
C ALA A 132 -16.39 4.84 24.19
N ILE A 133 -15.24 5.45 23.86
CA ILE A 133 -14.48 5.13 22.65
C ILE A 133 -14.03 3.66 22.68
N ILE A 134 -13.43 3.19 23.78
CA ILE A 134 -12.92 1.80 23.87
C ILE A 134 -14.10 0.82 23.80
N GLU A 135 -15.17 1.05 24.55
CA GLU A 135 -16.37 0.19 24.56
C GLU A 135 -17.02 0.13 23.17
N MET A 136 -17.09 1.27 22.47
CA MET A 136 -17.68 1.33 21.13
C MET A 136 -16.81 0.62 20.10
N LEU A 137 -15.50 0.87 20.07
CA LEU A 137 -14.57 0.23 19.13
C LEU A 137 -14.57 -1.29 19.32
N TYR A 138 -14.52 -1.75 20.58
CA TYR A 138 -14.51 -3.18 20.87
C TYR A 138 -15.88 -3.83 20.63
N GLY A 139 -16.95 -3.26 21.15
CA GLY A 139 -18.30 -3.83 21.07
C GLY A 139 -18.88 -3.84 19.65
N SER A 140 -18.48 -2.89 18.79
CA SER A 140 -18.97 -2.79 17.41
C SER A 140 -17.95 -3.29 16.38
N GLY A 141 -16.72 -3.62 16.78
CA GLY A 141 -15.65 -4.03 15.89
C GLY A 141 -15.23 -2.95 14.88
N LEU A 142 -15.43 -1.69 15.23
CA LEU A 142 -15.10 -0.54 14.38
C LEU A 142 -13.59 -0.31 14.34
N ARG A 143 -13.08 0.13 13.17
CA ARG A 143 -11.72 0.67 13.06
C ARG A 143 -11.70 2.11 13.56
N VAL A 144 -10.53 2.56 14.06
CA VAL A 144 -10.36 3.95 14.55
C VAL A 144 -10.74 5.01 13.50
N SER A 145 -10.69 4.68 12.22
CA SER A 145 -11.06 5.57 11.12
C SER A 145 -12.55 5.56 10.76
N GLU A 146 -13.33 4.69 11.35
CA GLU A 146 -14.78 4.55 11.13
C GLU A 146 -15.56 5.29 12.22
#